data_b2b24faf899c873048b7db97ab5599df
#
_entry.id   b2b24faf899c873048b7db97ab5599df
#
_cell.length_a   1.000
_cell.length_b   1.000
_cell.length_c   1.000
_cell.angle_alpha   90.00
_cell.angle_beta   90.00
_cell.angle_gamma   90.00
#
_symmetry.space_group_name_H-M   'P 1'
#
loop_
_entity.id
_entity.type
_entity.pdbx_description
1 polymer ?
#
loop_
_entity_poly.entity_id
_entity_poly.type
_entity_poly.pdbx_seq_one_letter_code
_entity_poly.pdbx_strand_id
1 'polypeptide(L)'
;MIQTIPLLPGITLRCFPDSRFKQGTLSLQLVRPMDKNENALNALLPAVLLRGTAQHPDLRSITHRLDDLYGAAVGAVVRRVGDYQTTGLSCGFMEDRFALEGDKVLSPMLEFLGQLLLEPALEDGVFRSDFLESEKRNLILSIESQRNDKRVYAGARLTELMCKADSFGIPRLGTVEQVEAITAQALYDHYRKVLRESPMELFYIGSARAETVADLLRPILAKIPRAPISLPSQTAFHDGGTGDHTEQMDVAQGKLCMGFVTPVTLRDPGFVAMQVFNTLFGAGMTNKLFMQIREAMSLCYDIGSGYHGSKGILTVSAGIDCNQRELVQTEVLRQLEDCRTGQITDEELRSAKESLISQLRATHDSPAAIEGYYATASLSGLSMTPEDYRRAVETVTKEDVMAAARSLRKHTVYFLKGVQ
;
A
#
# COMPACT_ATOMS: atom_id res chain seq x y z
N MET A 1 9.21 -21.26 -1.30
CA MET A 1 8.15 -21.26 -0.25
C MET A 1 8.59 -20.28 0.82
N ILE A 2 7.71 -19.40 1.30
CA ILE A 2 8.06 -18.43 2.35
C ILE A 2 8.31 -19.15 3.68
N GLN A 3 9.38 -18.76 4.37
CA GLN A 3 9.71 -19.25 5.72
C GLN A 3 9.48 -18.12 6.71
N THR A 4 8.77 -18.40 7.80
CA THR A 4 8.45 -17.42 8.84
C THR A 4 9.21 -17.78 10.11
N ILE A 5 10.05 -16.86 10.58
CA ILE A 5 10.91 -17.04 11.77
C ILE A 5 10.59 -15.92 12.78
N PRO A 6 10.12 -16.24 13.99
CA PRO A 6 10.09 -15.27 15.08
C PRO A 6 11.54 -14.97 15.53
N LEU A 7 11.94 -13.70 15.43
CA LEU A 7 13.28 -13.27 15.82
C LEU A 7 13.34 -12.93 17.31
N LEU A 8 12.45 -12.05 17.75
CA LEU A 8 12.33 -11.51 19.10
C LEU A 8 10.84 -11.23 19.40
N PRO A 9 10.44 -10.91 20.64
CA PRO A 9 9.06 -10.55 20.95
C PRO A 9 8.53 -9.44 20.03
N GLY A 10 7.47 -9.75 19.27
CA GLY A 10 6.85 -8.83 18.32
C GLY A 10 7.70 -8.52 17.09
N ILE A 11 8.73 -9.30 16.77
CA ILE A 11 9.52 -9.17 15.55
C ILE A 11 9.50 -10.48 14.77
N THR A 12 8.99 -10.44 13.55
CA THR A 12 8.85 -11.59 12.66
C THR A 12 9.63 -11.37 11.37
N LEU A 13 10.46 -12.33 11.00
CA LEU A 13 11.14 -12.38 9.71
C LEU A 13 10.39 -13.34 8.79
N ARG A 14 10.07 -12.86 7.59
CA ARG A 14 9.53 -13.65 6.48
C ARG A 14 10.57 -13.71 5.38
N CYS A 15 11.14 -14.89 5.16
CA CYS A 15 12.14 -15.12 4.14
C CYS A 15 11.52 -15.82 2.93
N PHE A 16 11.86 -15.31 1.76
CA PHE A 16 11.58 -15.92 0.48
C PHE A 16 12.92 -16.24 -0.21
N PRO A 17 13.51 -17.43 0.05
CA PRO A 17 14.77 -17.82 -0.58
C PRO A 17 14.57 -18.02 -2.08
N ASP A 18 15.19 -17.16 -2.89
CA ASP A 18 15.10 -17.22 -4.34
C ASP A 18 16.43 -16.85 -4.99
N SER A 19 17.02 -17.82 -5.65
CA SER A 19 18.30 -17.64 -6.33
C SER A 19 18.19 -17.09 -7.75
N ARG A 20 17.00 -16.83 -8.27
CA ARG A 20 16.83 -16.28 -9.64
C ARG A 20 17.28 -14.81 -9.71
N PHE A 21 17.15 -14.07 -8.61
CA PHE A 21 17.45 -12.65 -8.59
C PHE A 21 18.96 -12.39 -8.37
N LYS A 22 19.45 -11.34 -9.04
CA LYS A 22 20.82 -10.84 -8.84
C LYS A 22 20.90 -9.88 -7.65
N GLN A 23 19.76 -9.30 -7.27
CA GLN A 23 19.62 -8.40 -6.14
C GLN A 23 18.78 -9.07 -5.06
N GLY A 24 19.27 -8.99 -3.82
CA GLY A 24 18.51 -9.26 -2.63
C GLY A 24 17.79 -8.00 -2.16
N THR A 25 16.67 -8.18 -1.46
CA THR A 25 15.94 -7.08 -0.82
C THR A 25 15.57 -7.44 0.61
N LEU A 26 15.60 -6.44 1.48
CA LEU A 26 14.99 -6.52 2.80
C LEU A 26 14.11 -5.29 3.03
N SER A 27 12.88 -5.49 3.49
CA SER A 27 12.08 -4.41 4.08
C SER A 27 11.83 -4.69 5.55
N LEU A 28 11.91 -3.64 6.37
CA LEU A 28 11.58 -3.64 7.79
C LEU A 28 10.41 -2.68 7.98
N GLN A 29 9.31 -3.18 8.49
CA GLN A 29 8.06 -2.44 8.65
C GLN A 29 7.61 -2.47 10.11
N LEU A 30 7.48 -1.29 10.70
CA LEU A 30 6.89 -1.04 12.00
C LEU A 30 5.39 -0.86 11.78
N VAL A 31 4.57 -1.70 12.44
CA VAL A 31 3.13 -1.72 12.21
C VAL A 31 2.41 -0.94 13.31
N ARG A 32 1.59 0.04 12.91
CA ARG A 32 0.77 0.83 13.84
C ARG A 32 -0.70 0.77 13.43
N PRO A 33 -1.65 0.82 14.37
CA PRO A 33 -3.03 1.17 14.02
C PRO A 33 -3.05 2.53 13.30
N MET A 34 -3.93 2.70 12.33
CA MET A 34 -4.12 3.99 11.68
C MET A 34 -4.75 4.96 12.68
N ASP A 35 -4.01 5.99 13.05
CA ASP A 35 -4.42 7.03 14.01
C ASP A 35 -4.09 8.41 13.46
N LYS A 36 -5.08 9.32 13.50
CA LYS A 36 -4.92 10.72 13.05
C LYS A 36 -3.87 11.51 13.85
N ASN A 37 -3.52 11.07 15.05
CA ASN A 37 -2.51 11.74 15.87
C ASN A 37 -1.08 11.21 15.60
N GLU A 38 -0.95 10.06 14.92
CA GLU A 38 0.36 9.43 14.65
C GLU A 38 0.68 9.34 13.14
N ASN A 39 -0.31 9.46 12.25
CA ASN A 39 -0.15 9.20 10.82
C ASN A 39 0.92 10.08 10.15
N ALA A 40 0.98 11.37 10.45
CA ALA A 40 1.99 12.29 9.91
C ALA A 40 3.39 12.00 10.48
N LEU A 41 3.49 11.68 11.77
CA LEU A 41 4.74 11.27 12.42
C LEU A 41 5.27 9.96 11.79
N ASN A 42 4.41 8.96 11.62
CA ASN A 42 4.76 7.71 10.95
C ASN A 42 5.20 7.93 9.49
N ALA A 43 4.60 8.89 8.79
CA ALA A 43 4.96 9.19 7.41
C ALA A 43 6.31 9.91 7.28
N LEU A 44 6.64 10.79 8.24
CA LEU A 44 7.85 11.59 8.23
C LEU A 44 9.08 10.82 8.72
N LEU A 45 8.90 9.97 9.73
CA LEU A 45 9.99 9.30 10.45
C LEU A 45 11.01 8.59 9.54
N PRO A 46 10.62 7.71 8.60
CA PRO A 46 11.61 6.96 7.82
C PRO A 46 12.45 7.87 6.90
N ALA A 47 11.89 8.97 6.41
CA ALA A 47 12.62 9.92 5.59
C ALA A 47 13.71 10.65 6.42
N VAL A 48 13.40 11.03 7.65
CA VAL A 48 14.37 11.67 8.56
C VAL A 48 15.48 10.68 8.96
N LEU A 49 15.16 9.40 9.21
CA LEU A 49 16.14 8.36 9.51
C LEU A 49 17.15 8.15 8.37
N LEU A 50 16.75 8.33 7.13
CA LEU A 50 17.60 8.21 5.95
C LEU A 50 18.54 9.42 5.72
N ARG A 51 18.45 10.47 6.53
CA ARG A 51 19.29 11.69 6.37
C ARG A 51 20.69 11.54 6.94
N GLY A 52 20.85 10.67 7.94
CA GLY A 52 22.17 10.44 8.56
C GLY A 52 22.10 9.48 9.75
N THR A 53 23.25 8.89 10.03
CA THR A 53 23.49 8.09 11.24
C THR A 53 24.61 8.71 12.08
N ALA A 54 24.84 8.21 13.28
CA ALA A 54 25.97 8.62 14.10
C ALA A 54 27.33 8.42 13.41
N GLN A 55 27.45 7.38 12.57
CA GLN A 55 28.68 7.06 11.82
C GLN A 55 28.71 7.70 10.42
N HIS A 56 27.55 7.93 9.82
CA HIS A 56 27.37 8.54 8.51
C HIS A 56 26.46 9.76 8.65
N PRO A 57 27.01 10.94 9.05
CA PRO A 57 26.21 12.06 9.59
C PRO A 57 25.45 12.86 8.54
N ASP A 58 25.57 12.54 7.26
CA ASP A 58 24.91 13.22 6.15
C ASP A 58 24.65 12.31 4.95
N LEU A 59 23.87 12.79 3.97
CA LEU A 59 23.54 12.04 2.76
C LEU A 59 24.76 11.67 1.92
N ARG A 60 25.81 12.49 1.93
CA ARG A 60 27.03 12.20 1.17
C ARG A 60 27.73 10.97 1.73
N SER A 61 27.92 10.89 3.04
CA SER A 61 28.53 9.75 3.71
C SER A 61 27.67 8.48 3.61
N ILE A 62 26.33 8.62 3.64
CA ILE A 62 25.40 7.51 3.35
C ILE A 62 25.60 7.03 1.92
N THR A 63 25.65 7.93 0.92
CA THR A 63 25.84 7.56 -0.49
C THR A 63 27.17 6.83 -0.68
N HIS A 64 28.27 7.35 -0.12
CA HIS A 64 29.55 6.65 -0.18
C HIS A 64 29.49 5.24 0.43
N ARG A 65 28.79 5.08 1.57
CA ARG A 65 28.61 3.76 2.17
C ARG A 65 27.81 2.82 1.26
N LEU A 66 26.79 3.31 0.58
CA LEU A 66 26.00 2.51 -0.37
C LEU A 66 26.81 2.16 -1.63
N ASP A 67 27.67 3.06 -2.09
CA ASP A 67 28.60 2.80 -3.20
C ASP A 67 29.60 1.69 -2.82
N ASP A 68 30.16 1.72 -1.61
CA ASP A 68 31.02 0.65 -1.06
C ASP A 68 30.29 -0.71 -0.98
N LEU A 69 28.95 -0.70 -0.93
CA LEU A 69 28.10 -1.87 -0.96
C LEU A 69 27.55 -2.18 -2.37
N TYR A 70 28.39 -1.92 -3.39
CA TYR A 70 28.09 -2.20 -4.80
C TYR A 70 26.90 -1.42 -5.35
N GLY A 71 26.73 -0.18 -4.92
CA GLY A 71 25.58 0.64 -5.33
C GLY A 71 24.28 0.16 -4.74
N ALA A 72 24.29 -0.32 -3.49
CA ALA A 72 23.09 -0.65 -2.76
C ALA A 72 22.16 0.55 -2.63
N ALA A 73 20.88 0.30 -2.42
CA ALA A 73 19.87 1.34 -2.26
C ALA A 73 19.12 1.16 -0.94
N VAL A 74 18.75 2.29 -0.33
CA VAL A 74 17.85 2.34 0.83
C VAL A 74 16.68 3.26 0.53
N GLY A 75 15.52 2.98 1.11
CA GLY A 75 14.31 3.77 0.89
C GLY A 75 13.36 3.74 2.08
N ALA A 76 12.54 4.79 2.17
CA ALA A 76 11.46 4.87 3.14
C ALA A 76 10.28 4.00 2.72
N VAL A 77 9.66 3.34 3.69
CA VAL A 77 8.40 2.59 3.49
C VAL A 77 7.32 3.27 4.31
N VAL A 78 6.26 3.72 3.65
CA VAL A 78 5.04 4.21 4.30
C VAL A 78 3.85 3.66 3.54
N ARG A 79 3.11 2.71 4.13
CA ARG A 79 1.97 2.04 3.49
C ARG A 79 0.74 2.05 4.39
N ARG A 80 -0.42 1.86 3.78
CA ARG A 80 -1.66 1.50 4.47
C ARG A 80 -2.05 0.09 4.10
N VAL A 81 -2.42 -0.72 5.08
CA VAL A 81 -3.03 -2.03 4.90
C VAL A 81 -4.27 -2.11 5.80
N GLY A 82 -5.43 -1.78 5.23
CA GLY A 82 -6.68 -1.69 5.98
C GLY A 82 -6.61 -0.65 7.10
N ASP A 83 -6.80 -1.10 8.34
CA ASP A 83 -6.76 -0.28 9.55
C ASP A 83 -5.34 -0.04 10.10
N TYR A 84 -4.30 -0.49 9.38
CA TYR A 84 -2.92 -0.30 9.79
C TYR A 84 -2.16 0.63 8.86
N GLN A 85 -1.22 1.35 9.46
CA GLN A 85 -0.14 2.05 8.77
C GLN A 85 1.17 1.32 9.04
N THR A 86 1.96 1.06 8.02
CA THR A 86 3.32 0.57 8.18
C THR A 86 4.29 1.69 7.83
N THR A 87 5.30 1.86 8.67
CA THR A 87 6.40 2.79 8.48
C THR A 87 7.71 2.06 8.68
N GLY A 88 8.76 2.42 7.94
CA GLY A 88 10.04 1.75 8.09
C GLY A 88 10.98 1.97 6.91
N LEU A 89 11.90 1.03 6.74
CA LEU A 89 12.99 1.12 5.79
C LEU A 89 13.00 -0.10 4.87
N SER A 90 13.45 0.08 3.65
CA SER A 90 13.76 -1.00 2.72
C SER A 90 15.16 -0.83 2.16
N CYS A 91 15.79 -1.94 1.78
CA CYS A 91 17.05 -1.93 1.06
C CYS A 91 17.03 -2.94 -0.08
N GLY A 92 17.79 -2.60 -1.14
CA GLY A 92 18.12 -3.48 -2.25
C GLY A 92 19.63 -3.51 -2.42
N PHE A 93 20.19 -4.68 -2.61
CA PHE A 93 21.65 -4.88 -2.66
C PHE A 93 22.03 -6.04 -3.57
N MET A 94 23.28 -6.03 -4.07
CA MET A 94 23.81 -7.14 -4.84
C MET A 94 23.96 -8.39 -3.96
N GLU A 95 23.54 -9.53 -4.45
CA GLU A 95 23.76 -10.82 -3.77
C GLU A 95 25.26 -11.18 -3.70
N ASP A 96 25.73 -11.68 -2.55
CA ASP A 96 27.13 -12.03 -2.27
C ASP A 96 27.82 -12.83 -3.40
N ARG A 97 27.10 -13.72 -4.06
CA ARG A 97 27.61 -14.57 -5.14
C ARG A 97 27.98 -13.81 -6.43
N PHE A 98 27.58 -12.56 -6.56
CA PHE A 98 27.91 -11.68 -7.68
C PHE A 98 28.92 -10.61 -7.31
N ALA A 99 29.29 -10.52 -6.02
CA ALA A 99 30.33 -9.61 -5.56
C ALA A 99 31.72 -10.11 -6.03
N LEU A 100 32.64 -9.16 -6.17
CA LEU A 100 34.00 -9.45 -6.63
C LEU A 100 34.82 -10.11 -5.51
N GLU A 101 35.77 -10.98 -5.91
CA GLU A 101 36.79 -11.55 -5.01
C GLU A 101 36.26 -12.21 -3.72
N GLY A 102 34.95 -12.55 -3.70
CA GLY A 102 34.31 -13.20 -2.55
C GLY A 102 33.86 -12.23 -1.44
N ASP A 103 33.77 -10.95 -1.77
CA ASP A 103 33.21 -9.92 -0.87
C ASP A 103 31.84 -10.32 -0.32
N LYS A 104 31.54 -9.81 0.86
CA LYS A 104 30.24 -9.96 1.51
C LYS A 104 29.46 -8.64 1.44
N VAL A 105 28.25 -8.70 0.94
CA VAL A 105 27.35 -7.54 0.82
C VAL A 105 26.18 -7.66 1.80
N LEU A 106 25.61 -8.85 1.97
CA LEU A 106 24.45 -9.08 2.82
C LEU A 106 24.71 -8.62 4.27
N SER A 107 25.76 -9.13 4.96
CA SER A 107 25.99 -8.80 6.36
C SER A 107 26.24 -7.30 6.57
N PRO A 108 27.16 -6.64 5.83
CA PRO A 108 27.36 -5.19 5.97
C PRO A 108 26.12 -4.36 5.63
N MET A 109 25.27 -4.82 4.70
CA MET A 109 24.02 -4.15 4.36
C MET A 109 23.02 -4.21 5.51
N LEU A 110 22.84 -5.37 6.14
CA LEU A 110 21.96 -5.53 7.29
C LEU A 110 22.46 -4.72 8.51
N GLU A 111 23.78 -4.66 8.73
CA GLU A 111 24.39 -3.81 9.75
C GLU A 111 24.11 -2.33 9.47
N PHE A 112 24.27 -1.89 8.23
CA PHE A 112 23.98 -0.52 7.83
C PHE A 112 22.50 -0.17 7.97
N LEU A 113 21.59 -1.07 7.60
CA LEU A 113 20.17 -0.88 7.85
C LEU A 113 19.86 -0.76 9.35
N GLY A 114 20.57 -1.55 10.18
CA GLY A 114 20.52 -1.44 11.63
C GLY A 114 21.00 -0.07 12.14
N GLN A 115 22.09 0.48 11.59
CA GLN A 115 22.57 1.81 11.94
C GLN A 115 21.56 2.90 11.57
N LEU A 116 20.97 2.84 10.36
CA LEU A 116 19.92 3.77 9.93
C LEU A 116 18.70 3.74 10.87
N LEU A 117 18.33 2.56 11.35
CA LEU A 117 17.18 2.40 12.23
C LEU A 117 17.47 2.80 13.68
N LEU A 118 18.66 2.48 14.23
CA LEU A 118 18.93 2.51 15.67
C LEU A 118 19.93 3.59 16.10
N GLU A 119 20.70 4.11 15.19
CA GLU A 119 21.79 5.07 15.47
C GLU A 119 21.62 6.33 14.60
N PRO A 120 20.43 6.99 14.60
CA PRO A 120 20.22 8.17 13.77
C PRO A 120 21.16 9.32 14.18
N ALA A 121 21.47 10.21 13.23
CA ALA A 121 22.21 11.43 13.52
C ALA A 121 21.33 12.38 14.37
N LEU A 122 21.76 12.61 15.60
CA LEU A 122 21.08 13.46 16.58
C LEU A 122 21.88 14.73 16.87
N GLU A 123 21.22 15.79 17.31
CA GLU A 123 21.76 17.01 17.84
C GLU A 123 20.99 17.32 19.15
N ASP A 124 21.74 17.56 20.24
CA ASP A 124 21.16 17.76 21.58
C ASP A 124 20.18 16.65 22.03
N GLY A 125 20.42 15.41 21.57
CA GLY A 125 19.63 14.23 21.95
C GLY A 125 18.32 14.06 21.19
N VAL A 126 18.01 14.88 20.18
CA VAL A 126 16.85 14.79 19.30
C VAL A 126 17.26 14.80 17.83
N PHE A 127 16.31 14.61 16.91
CA PHE A 127 16.61 14.71 15.48
C PHE A 127 17.11 16.12 15.11
N ARG A 128 18.08 16.20 14.22
CA ARG A 128 18.62 17.46 13.71
C ARG A 128 17.52 18.28 13.03
N SER A 129 17.44 19.56 13.39
CA SER A 129 16.39 20.47 12.88
C SER A 129 16.47 20.69 11.37
N ASP A 130 17.68 20.75 10.79
CA ASP A 130 17.87 20.91 9.35
C ASP A 130 17.34 19.69 8.55
N PHE A 131 17.52 18.47 9.06
CA PHE A 131 16.97 17.25 8.47
C PHE A 131 15.46 17.21 8.57
N LEU A 132 14.92 17.49 9.76
CA LEU A 132 13.50 17.56 10.00
C LEU A 132 12.81 18.54 9.04
N GLU A 133 13.27 19.79 9.00
CA GLU A 133 12.65 20.82 8.17
C GLU A 133 12.75 20.53 6.67
N SER A 134 13.85 19.88 6.25
CA SER A 134 13.98 19.42 4.87
C SER A 134 12.93 18.36 4.53
N GLU A 135 12.75 17.34 5.39
CA GLU A 135 11.81 16.25 5.12
C GLU A 135 10.35 16.65 5.34
N LYS A 136 10.07 17.63 6.23
CA LYS A 136 8.74 18.26 6.32
C LYS A 136 8.36 18.91 5.00
N ARG A 137 9.24 19.70 4.39
CA ARG A 137 9.00 20.30 3.06
C ARG A 137 8.73 19.24 1.99
N ASN A 138 9.53 18.17 1.96
CA ASN A 138 9.34 17.08 1.00
C ASN A 138 8.00 16.38 1.19
N LEU A 139 7.61 16.10 2.44
CA LEU A 139 6.31 15.46 2.74
C LEU A 139 5.14 16.38 2.40
N ILE A 140 5.21 17.68 2.69
CA ILE A 140 4.21 18.68 2.31
C ILE A 140 4.06 18.72 0.79
N LEU A 141 5.17 18.81 0.04
CA LEU A 141 5.13 18.76 -1.42
C LEU A 141 4.48 17.47 -1.95
N SER A 142 4.72 16.34 -1.28
CA SER A 142 4.10 15.07 -1.63
C SER A 142 2.59 15.05 -1.37
N ILE A 143 2.13 15.68 -0.28
CA ILE A 143 0.70 15.84 0.03
C ILE A 143 0.03 16.78 -0.98
N GLU A 144 0.66 17.91 -1.28
CA GLU A 144 0.14 18.88 -2.24
C GLU A 144 0.11 18.33 -3.67
N SER A 145 1.12 17.53 -4.06
CA SER A 145 1.15 16.89 -5.39
C SER A 145 -0.04 15.96 -5.62
N GLN A 146 -0.50 15.26 -4.56
CA GLN A 146 -1.72 14.45 -4.63
C GLN A 146 -2.96 15.30 -4.89
N ARG A 147 -3.02 16.53 -4.36
CA ARG A 147 -4.10 17.47 -4.62
C ARG A 147 -4.06 18.01 -6.06
N ASN A 148 -2.88 18.11 -6.66
CA ASN A 148 -2.71 18.55 -8.04
C ASN A 148 -3.13 17.48 -9.05
N ASP A 149 -2.93 16.19 -8.78
CA ASP A 149 -3.55 15.10 -9.56
C ASP A 149 -5.02 14.96 -9.17
N LYS A 150 -5.90 15.55 -9.98
CA LYS A 150 -7.34 15.61 -9.70
C LYS A 150 -8.03 14.25 -9.65
N ARG A 151 -7.46 13.23 -10.28
CA ARG A 151 -7.96 11.85 -10.18
C ARG A 151 -7.62 11.25 -8.81
N VAL A 152 -6.38 11.41 -8.37
CA VAL A 152 -5.93 10.96 -7.04
C VAL A 152 -6.69 11.73 -5.95
N TYR A 153 -6.80 13.05 -6.10
CA TYR A 153 -7.54 13.90 -5.18
C TYR A 153 -9.00 13.47 -5.03
N ALA A 154 -9.72 13.29 -6.14
CA ALA A 154 -11.13 12.91 -6.11
C ALA A 154 -11.35 11.52 -5.44
N GLY A 155 -10.47 10.56 -5.71
CA GLY A 155 -10.49 9.25 -5.04
C GLY A 155 -10.22 9.33 -3.53
N ALA A 156 -9.27 10.18 -3.12
CA ALA A 156 -8.98 10.44 -1.70
C ALA A 156 -10.18 11.11 -1.00
N ARG A 157 -10.79 12.12 -1.63
CA ARG A 157 -11.98 12.80 -1.10
C ARG A 157 -13.16 11.86 -0.96
N LEU A 158 -13.43 11.00 -1.97
CA LEU A 158 -14.45 9.96 -1.83
C LEU A 158 -14.18 9.08 -0.60
N THR A 159 -12.92 8.63 -0.42
CA THR A 159 -12.54 7.76 0.70
C THR A 159 -12.72 8.46 2.04
N GLU A 160 -12.30 9.71 2.18
CA GLU A 160 -12.49 10.51 3.40
C GLU A 160 -13.98 10.68 3.76
N LEU A 161 -14.81 11.04 2.76
CA LEU A 161 -16.24 11.28 2.96
C LEU A 161 -17.00 9.99 3.27
N MET A 162 -16.69 8.92 2.54
CA MET A 162 -17.30 7.61 2.73
C MET A 162 -16.90 6.99 4.08
N CYS A 163 -15.64 7.14 4.47
CA CYS A 163 -15.03 6.49 5.62
C CYS A 163 -14.81 7.45 6.80
N LYS A 164 -15.60 8.53 6.92
CA LYS A 164 -15.44 9.53 8.01
C LYS A 164 -15.58 8.97 9.42
N ALA A 165 -16.27 7.85 9.59
CA ALA A 165 -16.43 7.12 10.85
C ALA A 165 -15.47 5.92 10.97
N ASP A 166 -14.59 5.71 9.98
CA ASP A 166 -13.68 4.57 9.89
C ASP A 166 -12.23 5.07 9.78
N SER A 167 -11.30 4.34 10.38
CA SER A 167 -9.86 4.64 10.29
C SER A 167 -9.35 4.68 8.84
N PHE A 168 -10.05 4.00 7.92
CA PHE A 168 -9.72 3.99 6.50
C PHE A 168 -9.89 5.38 5.83
N GLY A 169 -10.67 6.30 6.42
CA GLY A 169 -10.79 7.70 5.99
C GLY A 169 -9.59 8.58 6.38
N ILE A 170 -8.72 8.16 7.29
CA ILE A 170 -7.58 8.96 7.74
C ILE A 170 -6.52 9.02 6.62
N PRO A 171 -6.03 10.21 6.21
CA PRO A 171 -4.97 10.33 5.20
C PRO A 171 -3.68 9.64 5.63
N ARG A 172 -3.11 8.78 4.77
CA ARG A 172 -1.89 8.01 5.08
C ARG A 172 -0.67 8.88 5.39
N LEU A 173 -0.53 10.02 4.74
CA LEU A 173 0.60 10.94 4.92
C LEU A 173 0.34 12.04 5.95
N GLY A 174 -0.87 12.09 6.52
CA GLY A 174 -1.32 13.21 7.32
C GLY A 174 -1.79 14.41 6.48
N THR A 175 -1.98 15.55 7.14
CA THR A 175 -2.30 16.83 6.50
C THR A 175 -1.09 17.77 6.57
N VAL A 176 -1.11 18.85 5.79
CA VAL A 176 -0.06 19.88 5.81
C VAL A 176 0.10 20.46 7.21
N GLU A 177 -1.02 20.80 7.86
CA GLU A 177 -1.02 21.38 9.21
C GLU A 177 -0.43 20.42 10.25
N GLN A 178 -0.73 19.12 10.13
CA GLN A 178 -0.14 18.10 11.01
C GLN A 178 1.39 18.02 10.82
N VAL A 179 1.86 18.03 9.58
CA VAL A 179 3.31 17.96 9.27
C VAL A 179 4.02 19.23 9.75
N GLU A 180 3.44 20.42 9.54
CA GLU A 180 3.99 21.70 10.01
C GLU A 180 4.17 21.74 11.53
N ALA A 181 3.21 21.14 12.26
CA ALA A 181 3.23 21.11 13.73
C ALA A 181 4.28 20.15 14.33
N ILE A 182 4.91 19.27 13.54
CA ILE A 182 5.89 18.31 14.05
C ILE A 182 7.18 19.02 14.48
N THR A 183 7.58 18.80 15.73
CA THR A 183 8.87 19.26 16.30
C THR A 183 9.90 18.11 16.34
N ALA A 184 11.18 18.46 16.46
CA ALA A 184 12.26 17.47 16.58
C ALA A 184 12.09 16.57 17.81
N GLN A 185 11.68 17.16 18.94
CA GLN A 185 11.39 16.41 20.16
C GLN A 185 10.21 15.45 19.97
N ALA A 186 9.09 15.93 19.42
CA ALA A 186 7.90 15.10 19.20
C ALA A 186 8.18 13.92 18.27
N LEU A 187 8.93 14.13 17.18
CA LEU A 187 9.31 13.06 16.27
C LEU A 187 10.28 12.06 16.94
N TYR A 188 11.21 12.54 17.76
CA TYR A 188 12.14 11.67 18.47
C TYR A 188 11.45 10.82 19.54
N ASP A 189 10.51 11.40 20.30
CA ASP A 189 9.71 10.65 21.28
C ASP A 189 8.84 9.60 20.57
N HIS A 190 8.26 9.95 19.43
CA HIS A 190 7.51 9.03 18.60
C HIS A 190 8.40 7.91 18.03
N TYR A 191 9.59 8.22 17.54
CA TYR A 191 10.59 7.23 17.10
C TYR A 191 10.88 6.20 18.20
N ARG A 192 11.17 6.65 19.43
CA ARG A 192 11.40 5.75 20.57
C ARG A 192 10.18 4.89 20.90
N LYS A 193 8.99 5.49 20.82
CA LYS A 193 7.72 4.80 21.04
C LYS A 193 7.51 3.68 20.01
N VAL A 194 7.62 3.99 18.71
CA VAL A 194 7.36 3.00 17.66
C VAL A 194 8.39 1.87 17.66
N LEU A 195 9.66 2.16 17.92
CA LEU A 195 10.67 1.11 18.08
C LEU A 195 10.33 0.15 19.23
N ARG A 196 9.86 0.67 20.37
CA ARG A 196 9.52 -0.13 21.54
C ARG A 196 8.25 -0.93 21.35
N GLU A 197 7.21 -0.31 20.78
CA GLU A 197 5.83 -0.80 20.87
C GLU A 197 5.32 -1.47 19.58
N SER A 198 5.83 -1.05 18.40
CA SER A 198 5.27 -1.57 17.15
C SER A 198 5.66 -3.02 16.91
N PRO A 199 4.73 -3.92 16.59
CA PRO A 199 5.10 -5.15 15.90
C PRO A 199 5.94 -4.84 14.66
N MET A 200 6.98 -5.64 14.41
CA MET A 200 7.87 -5.49 13.26
C MET A 200 7.74 -6.68 12.33
N GLU A 201 7.47 -6.41 11.08
CA GLU A 201 7.47 -7.39 10.00
C GLU A 201 8.68 -7.12 9.10
N LEU A 202 9.56 -8.10 8.97
CA LEU A 202 10.69 -8.06 8.07
C LEU A 202 10.46 -9.02 6.90
N PHE A 203 10.74 -8.57 5.69
CA PHE A 203 10.61 -9.37 4.47
C PHE A 203 11.94 -9.41 3.75
N TYR A 204 12.54 -10.58 3.70
CA TYR A 204 13.77 -10.83 2.95
C TYR A 204 13.46 -11.66 1.70
N ILE A 205 13.88 -11.19 0.56
CA ILE A 205 13.83 -11.91 -0.72
C ILE A 205 15.26 -11.93 -1.28
N GLY A 206 15.82 -13.11 -1.44
CA GLY A 206 17.18 -13.27 -1.92
C GLY A 206 17.67 -14.70 -1.83
N SER A 207 18.96 -14.95 -2.09
CA SER A 207 19.53 -16.30 -2.17
C SER A 207 19.99 -16.87 -0.83
N ALA A 208 20.11 -16.04 0.22
CA ALA A 208 20.57 -16.51 1.53
C ALA A 208 19.51 -17.37 2.22
N ARG A 209 19.97 -18.30 3.05
CA ARG A 209 19.08 -19.14 3.86
C ARG A 209 18.43 -18.30 4.96
N ALA A 210 17.19 -18.63 5.29
CA ALA A 210 16.41 -17.90 6.28
C ALA A 210 17.10 -17.82 7.66
N GLU A 211 17.73 -18.92 8.09
CA GLU A 211 18.48 -18.98 9.35
C GLU A 211 19.69 -18.03 9.34
N THR A 212 20.41 -17.96 8.21
CA THR A 212 21.55 -17.03 8.06
C THR A 212 21.11 -15.59 8.22
N VAL A 213 20.01 -15.21 7.57
CA VAL A 213 19.45 -13.85 7.69
C VAL A 213 18.97 -13.59 9.11
N ALA A 214 18.32 -14.56 9.74
CA ALA A 214 17.85 -14.46 11.13
C ALA A 214 19.01 -14.26 12.11
N ASP A 215 20.10 -15.02 11.95
CA ASP A 215 21.28 -14.95 12.82
C ASP A 215 22.02 -13.60 12.69
N LEU A 216 22.03 -13.00 11.49
CA LEU A 216 22.57 -11.65 11.28
C LEU A 216 21.69 -10.55 11.90
N LEU A 217 20.36 -10.70 11.81
CA LEU A 217 19.41 -9.69 12.29
C LEU A 217 19.22 -9.70 13.81
N ARG A 218 19.25 -10.88 14.46
CA ARG A 218 19.01 -10.99 15.91
C ARG A 218 19.91 -10.07 16.77
N PRO A 219 21.24 -10.04 16.61
CA PRO A 219 22.09 -9.19 17.45
C PRO A 219 21.85 -7.69 17.20
N ILE A 220 21.47 -7.31 15.98
CA ILE A 220 21.13 -5.94 15.62
C ILE A 220 19.84 -5.51 16.36
N LEU A 221 18.78 -6.31 16.22
CA LEU A 221 17.46 -5.98 16.75
C LEU A 221 17.34 -6.21 18.26
N ALA A 222 18.21 -7.03 18.86
CA ALA A 222 18.26 -7.23 20.31
C ALA A 222 18.65 -5.96 21.09
N LYS A 223 19.23 -4.96 20.43
CA LYS A 223 19.51 -3.66 21.03
C LYS A 223 18.24 -2.83 21.35
N ILE A 224 17.08 -3.21 20.80
CA ILE A 224 15.83 -2.48 20.96
C ILE A 224 15.12 -2.95 22.24
N PRO A 225 14.83 -2.07 23.22
CA PRO A 225 13.99 -2.42 24.37
C PRO A 225 12.54 -2.63 23.89
N ARG A 226 12.07 -3.89 23.88
CA ARG A 226 10.77 -4.27 23.30
C ARG A 226 9.67 -4.41 24.34
N ALA A 227 8.52 -3.78 24.07
CA ALA A 227 7.25 -3.98 24.74
C ALA A 227 6.13 -3.88 23.68
N PRO A 228 6.03 -4.87 22.75
CA PRO A 228 5.14 -4.77 21.60
C PRO A 228 3.68 -4.76 22.04
N ILE A 229 2.89 -3.86 21.44
CA ILE A 229 1.44 -3.83 21.61
C ILE A 229 0.78 -4.94 20.80
N SER A 230 -0.39 -5.39 21.24
CA SER A 230 -1.29 -6.17 20.41
C SER A 230 -2.00 -5.24 19.44
N LEU A 231 -1.94 -5.58 18.14
CA LEU A 231 -2.70 -4.83 17.16
C LEU A 231 -4.19 -5.14 17.31
N PRO A 232 -5.07 -4.13 17.24
CA PRO A 232 -6.51 -4.37 17.17
C PRO A 232 -6.82 -5.18 15.90
N SER A 233 -7.84 -6.03 15.95
CA SER A 233 -8.27 -6.76 14.75
C SER A 233 -8.73 -5.77 13.67
N GLN A 234 -8.38 -6.03 12.43
CA GLN A 234 -8.94 -5.28 11.31
C GLN A 234 -10.47 -5.45 11.25
N THR A 235 -11.17 -4.36 11.05
CA THR A 235 -12.62 -4.32 10.97
C THR A 235 -13.08 -4.25 9.51
N ALA A 236 -14.27 -4.80 9.23
CA ALA A 236 -14.99 -4.46 8.02
C ALA A 236 -15.34 -2.96 8.02
N PHE A 237 -15.79 -2.45 6.88
CA PHE A 237 -16.20 -1.06 6.74
C PHE A 237 -17.20 -0.63 7.80
N HIS A 238 -16.91 0.49 8.48
CA HIS A 238 -17.80 1.09 9.45
C HIS A 238 -18.60 2.22 8.79
N ASP A 239 -19.91 2.02 8.68
CA ASP A 239 -20.82 2.93 7.97
C ASP A 239 -21.00 4.25 8.73
N GLY A 240 -20.54 5.35 8.13
CA GLY A 240 -20.72 6.73 8.62
C GLY A 240 -21.88 7.48 7.97
N GLY A 241 -22.71 6.78 7.18
CA GLY A 241 -23.84 7.32 6.41
C GLY A 241 -23.50 7.59 4.95
N THR A 242 -24.50 7.41 4.10
CA THR A 242 -24.42 7.63 2.66
C THR A 242 -24.42 9.13 2.31
N GLY A 243 -23.89 9.50 1.16
CA GLY A 243 -23.90 10.91 0.72
C GLY A 243 -23.68 11.07 -0.79
N ASP A 244 -24.10 12.25 -1.27
CA ASP A 244 -23.78 12.75 -2.61
C ASP A 244 -23.13 14.13 -2.43
N HIS A 245 -21.89 14.26 -2.83
CA HIS A 245 -21.06 15.43 -2.57
C HIS A 245 -20.53 16.00 -3.88
N THR A 246 -20.63 17.31 -4.03
CA THR A 246 -20.05 18.06 -5.15
C THR A 246 -19.10 19.12 -4.62
N GLU A 247 -17.91 19.17 -5.18
CA GLU A 247 -16.91 20.20 -4.91
C GLU A 247 -16.55 20.90 -6.22
N GLN A 248 -16.28 22.20 -6.17
CA GLN A 248 -15.90 23.00 -7.33
C GLN A 248 -14.40 23.33 -7.26
N MET A 249 -13.70 23.10 -8.34
CA MET A 249 -12.30 23.49 -8.53
C MET A 249 -12.07 24.00 -9.95
N ASP A 250 -10.97 24.70 -10.15
CA ASP A 250 -10.50 25.05 -11.48
C ASP A 250 -9.96 23.79 -12.19
N VAL A 251 -10.84 23.11 -12.90
CA VAL A 251 -10.55 21.90 -13.68
C VAL A 251 -11.31 21.93 -15.00
N ALA A 252 -10.62 21.57 -16.08
CA ALA A 252 -11.24 21.44 -17.40
C ALA A 252 -12.17 20.22 -17.50
N GLN A 253 -11.96 19.21 -16.64
CA GLN A 253 -12.62 17.91 -16.72
C GLN A 253 -13.16 17.53 -15.35
N GLY A 254 -14.44 17.15 -15.27
CA GLY A 254 -15.06 16.64 -14.05
C GLY A 254 -14.47 15.28 -13.66
N LYS A 255 -14.41 15.00 -12.35
CA LYS A 255 -14.05 13.68 -11.82
C LYS A 255 -15.20 13.13 -10.99
N LEU A 256 -15.83 12.06 -11.49
CA LEU A 256 -16.89 11.35 -10.82
C LEU A 256 -16.30 10.15 -10.10
N CYS A 257 -16.51 10.06 -8.79
CA CYS A 257 -16.11 8.92 -7.98
C CYS A 257 -17.34 8.35 -7.27
N MET A 258 -17.54 7.02 -7.36
CA MET A 258 -18.66 6.31 -6.74
C MET A 258 -18.12 5.22 -5.82
N GLY A 259 -18.54 5.21 -4.57
CA GLY A 259 -18.19 4.21 -3.57
C GLY A 259 -19.33 3.22 -3.36
N PHE A 260 -18.97 1.96 -3.26
CA PHE A 260 -19.86 0.84 -2.98
C PHE A 260 -19.32 0.05 -1.79
N VAL A 261 -20.20 -0.56 -1.03
CA VAL A 261 -19.88 -1.44 0.11
C VAL A 261 -20.34 -2.84 -0.14
N THR A 262 -19.59 -3.80 0.37
CA THR A 262 -19.91 -5.24 0.36
C THR A 262 -19.46 -5.88 1.68
N PRO A 263 -20.16 -6.92 2.18
CA PRO A 263 -19.68 -7.69 3.32
C PRO A 263 -18.46 -8.55 2.99
N VAL A 264 -18.13 -8.73 1.71
CA VAL A 264 -16.99 -9.56 1.27
C VAL A 264 -15.69 -8.84 1.55
N THR A 265 -14.79 -9.47 2.27
CA THR A 265 -13.44 -8.98 2.58
C THR A 265 -12.39 -10.03 2.17
N LEU A 266 -11.12 -9.71 2.33
CA LEU A 266 -9.99 -10.63 2.08
C LEU A 266 -10.08 -11.97 2.86
N ARG A 267 -10.87 -12.01 3.94
CA ARG A 267 -11.04 -13.19 4.81
C ARG A 267 -12.23 -14.06 4.40
N ASP A 268 -13.08 -13.56 3.54
CA ASP A 268 -14.30 -14.24 3.14
C ASP A 268 -14.08 -15.19 1.97
N PRO A 269 -14.79 -16.32 1.91
CA PRO A 269 -14.70 -17.26 0.78
C PRO A 269 -15.04 -16.61 -0.56
N GLY A 270 -15.89 -15.59 -0.57
CA GLY A 270 -16.27 -14.83 -1.77
C GLY A 270 -15.22 -13.85 -2.30
N PHE A 271 -14.08 -13.70 -1.63
CA PHE A 271 -13.05 -12.73 -2.00
C PHE A 271 -12.55 -12.92 -3.44
N VAL A 272 -12.23 -14.16 -3.82
CA VAL A 272 -11.69 -14.45 -5.16
C VAL A 272 -12.72 -14.11 -6.25
N ALA A 273 -13.98 -14.46 -6.03
CA ALA A 273 -15.07 -14.11 -6.93
C ALA A 273 -15.26 -12.59 -7.05
N MET A 274 -15.13 -11.86 -5.93
CA MET A 274 -15.18 -10.39 -5.92
C MET A 274 -14.01 -9.77 -6.70
N GLN A 275 -12.84 -10.34 -6.66
CA GLN A 275 -11.70 -9.89 -7.46
C GLN A 275 -11.90 -10.15 -8.97
N VAL A 276 -12.42 -11.32 -9.32
CA VAL A 276 -12.78 -11.63 -10.72
C VAL A 276 -13.88 -10.67 -11.20
N PHE A 277 -14.92 -10.44 -10.38
CA PHE A 277 -15.96 -9.45 -10.65
C PHE A 277 -15.34 -8.06 -10.88
N ASN A 278 -14.51 -7.56 -9.97
CA ASN A 278 -13.88 -6.25 -10.11
C ASN A 278 -13.05 -6.13 -11.40
N THR A 279 -12.33 -7.19 -11.77
CA THR A 279 -11.54 -7.23 -13.00
C THR A 279 -12.44 -7.17 -14.24
N LEU A 280 -13.54 -7.92 -14.24
CA LEU A 280 -14.55 -7.92 -15.30
C LEU A 280 -15.28 -6.57 -15.37
N PHE A 281 -15.61 -5.99 -14.23
CA PHE A 281 -16.43 -4.78 -14.14
C PHE A 281 -15.68 -3.54 -14.56
N GLY A 282 -14.48 -3.27 -13.95
CA GLY A 282 -13.78 -2.01 -14.19
C GLY A 282 -12.26 -2.02 -14.04
N ALA A 283 -11.61 -3.13 -13.60
CA ALA A 283 -10.16 -3.13 -13.37
C ALA A 283 -9.33 -3.80 -14.49
N GLY A 284 -9.92 -4.67 -15.30
CA GLY A 284 -9.25 -5.31 -16.44
C GLY A 284 -9.11 -4.36 -17.64
N MET A 285 -8.29 -4.72 -18.63
CA MET A 285 -8.09 -3.91 -19.83
C MET A 285 -9.35 -3.86 -20.73
N THR A 286 -10.10 -4.96 -20.82
CA THR A 286 -11.33 -5.10 -21.62
C THR A 286 -12.55 -5.23 -20.69
N ASN A 287 -12.62 -4.38 -19.64
CA ASN A 287 -13.69 -4.41 -18.68
C ASN A 287 -15.00 -3.78 -19.20
N LYS A 288 -16.12 -4.11 -18.57
CA LYS A 288 -17.46 -3.63 -18.96
C LYS A 288 -17.58 -2.11 -18.95
N LEU A 289 -17.10 -1.45 -17.89
CA LEU A 289 -17.17 0.02 -17.80
C LEU A 289 -16.41 0.68 -18.94
N PHE A 290 -15.21 0.21 -19.25
CA PHE A 290 -14.39 0.74 -20.31
C PHE A 290 -15.05 0.53 -21.68
N MET A 291 -15.45 -0.71 -21.99
CA MET A 291 -16.00 -1.06 -23.31
C MET A 291 -17.35 -0.39 -23.57
N GLN A 292 -18.19 -0.25 -22.56
CA GLN A 292 -19.54 0.32 -22.75
C GLN A 292 -19.54 1.84 -22.62
N ILE A 293 -18.93 2.39 -21.56
CA ILE A 293 -19.08 3.82 -21.23
C ILE A 293 -18.07 4.67 -22.03
N ARG A 294 -16.82 4.18 -22.16
CA ARG A 294 -15.80 4.91 -22.89
C ARG A 294 -15.85 4.61 -24.40
N GLU A 295 -15.72 3.33 -24.80
CA GLU A 295 -15.58 2.98 -26.21
C GLU A 295 -16.89 3.08 -26.98
N ALA A 296 -17.99 2.48 -26.49
CA ALA A 296 -19.25 2.46 -27.22
C ALA A 296 -20.03 3.77 -27.11
N MET A 297 -20.07 4.41 -25.94
CA MET A 297 -20.87 5.62 -25.70
C MET A 297 -20.05 6.92 -25.72
N SER A 298 -18.73 6.86 -25.65
CA SER A 298 -17.82 8.03 -25.62
C SER A 298 -18.15 9.05 -24.50
N LEU A 299 -18.60 8.56 -23.33
CA LEU A 299 -19.07 9.41 -22.22
C LEU A 299 -17.97 9.81 -21.25
N CYS A 300 -16.80 9.20 -21.33
CA CYS A 300 -15.69 9.48 -20.42
C CYS A 300 -14.33 9.31 -21.14
N TYR A 301 -13.32 9.95 -20.57
CA TYR A 301 -11.93 9.87 -21.07
C TYR A 301 -11.19 8.69 -20.44
N ASP A 302 -11.46 8.47 -19.16
CA ASP A 302 -10.96 7.35 -18.37
C ASP A 302 -12.06 6.87 -17.43
N ILE A 303 -12.13 5.57 -17.20
CA ILE A 303 -13.03 4.96 -16.24
C ILE A 303 -12.44 3.65 -15.74
N GLY A 304 -12.61 3.38 -14.46
CA GLY A 304 -12.15 2.13 -13.87
C GLY A 304 -12.71 1.90 -12.48
N SER A 305 -12.53 0.68 -11.97
CA SER A 305 -12.90 0.31 -10.62
C SER A 305 -11.70 -0.23 -9.82
N GLY A 306 -11.75 -0.08 -8.49
CA GLY A 306 -10.81 -0.65 -7.55
C GLY A 306 -11.52 -1.29 -6.37
N TYR A 307 -11.06 -2.47 -5.96
CA TYR A 307 -11.62 -3.16 -4.80
C TYR A 307 -10.63 -3.18 -3.63
N HIS A 308 -11.03 -2.60 -2.51
CA HIS A 308 -10.28 -2.56 -1.25
C HIS A 308 -10.76 -3.70 -0.34
N GLY A 309 -10.23 -4.89 -0.57
CA GLY A 309 -10.67 -6.11 0.09
C GLY A 309 -10.47 -6.14 1.60
N SER A 310 -9.53 -5.35 2.16
CA SER A 310 -9.40 -5.22 3.61
C SER A 310 -10.63 -4.59 4.30
N LYS A 311 -11.42 -3.82 3.55
CA LYS A 311 -12.58 -3.08 4.07
C LYS A 311 -13.91 -3.48 3.43
N GLY A 312 -13.91 -4.26 2.35
CA GLY A 312 -15.12 -4.54 1.59
C GLY A 312 -15.66 -3.29 0.87
N ILE A 313 -14.77 -2.48 0.32
CA ILE A 313 -15.13 -1.27 -0.42
C ILE A 313 -14.74 -1.45 -1.90
N LEU A 314 -15.65 -1.12 -2.81
CA LEU A 314 -15.36 -0.98 -4.22
C LEU A 314 -15.57 0.47 -4.63
N THR A 315 -14.62 1.02 -5.36
CA THR A 315 -14.70 2.39 -5.90
C THR A 315 -14.71 2.36 -7.42
N VAL A 316 -15.50 3.25 -8.03
CA VAL A 316 -15.45 3.54 -9.47
C VAL A 316 -15.02 4.99 -9.62
N SER A 317 -14.09 5.27 -10.53
CA SER A 317 -13.67 6.62 -10.87
C SER A 317 -13.74 6.85 -12.38
N ALA A 318 -14.21 8.02 -12.81
CA ALA A 318 -14.30 8.41 -14.22
C ALA A 318 -13.94 9.89 -14.42
N GLY A 319 -13.20 10.15 -15.50
CA GLY A 319 -12.97 11.50 -16.02
C GLY A 319 -14.01 11.85 -17.07
N ILE A 320 -14.86 12.83 -16.84
CA ILE A 320 -16.05 13.11 -17.64
C ILE A 320 -16.20 14.60 -17.94
N ASP A 321 -16.97 14.93 -18.94
CA ASP A 321 -17.52 16.27 -19.09
C ASP A 321 -18.53 16.57 -17.97
N CYS A 322 -18.52 17.77 -17.41
CA CYS A 322 -19.29 18.08 -16.23
C CYS A 322 -20.81 17.90 -16.40
N ASN A 323 -21.32 18.02 -17.62
CA ASN A 323 -22.73 17.82 -17.96
C ASN A 323 -23.12 16.34 -18.12
N GLN A 324 -22.15 15.41 -18.16
CA GLN A 324 -22.37 13.98 -18.34
C GLN A 324 -22.54 13.20 -17.04
N ARG A 325 -22.45 13.88 -15.88
CA ARG A 325 -22.46 13.24 -14.56
C ARG A 325 -23.59 12.22 -14.39
N GLU A 326 -24.82 12.65 -14.60
CA GLU A 326 -26.03 11.82 -14.36
C GLU A 326 -26.07 10.61 -15.30
N LEU A 327 -25.70 10.84 -16.57
CA LEU A 327 -25.70 9.78 -17.57
C LEU A 327 -24.64 8.73 -17.25
N VAL A 328 -23.40 9.13 -16.93
CA VAL A 328 -22.34 8.19 -16.54
C VAL A 328 -22.68 7.45 -15.26
N GLN A 329 -23.22 8.14 -14.25
CA GLN A 329 -23.65 7.49 -13.01
C GLN A 329 -24.74 6.43 -13.27
N THR A 330 -25.72 6.76 -14.09
CA THR A 330 -26.80 5.83 -14.49
C THR A 330 -26.24 4.62 -15.21
N GLU A 331 -25.30 4.85 -16.13
CA GLU A 331 -24.73 3.77 -16.92
C GLU A 331 -23.82 2.85 -16.07
N VAL A 332 -23.03 3.39 -15.13
CA VAL A 332 -22.27 2.56 -14.17
C VAL A 332 -23.21 1.64 -13.37
N LEU A 333 -24.34 2.16 -12.90
CA LEU A 333 -25.34 1.37 -12.17
C LEU A 333 -26.02 0.34 -13.08
N ARG A 334 -26.27 0.66 -14.35
CA ARG A 334 -26.82 -0.29 -15.32
C ARG A 334 -25.83 -1.44 -15.57
N GLN A 335 -24.54 -1.15 -15.76
CA GLN A 335 -23.52 -2.19 -15.94
C GLN A 335 -23.38 -3.09 -14.69
N LEU A 336 -23.55 -2.53 -13.49
CA LEU A 336 -23.61 -3.33 -12.26
C LEU A 336 -24.84 -4.25 -12.24
N GLU A 337 -26.01 -3.75 -12.67
CA GLU A 337 -27.22 -4.54 -12.75
C GLU A 337 -27.13 -5.64 -13.82
N ASP A 338 -26.51 -5.37 -14.95
CA ASP A 338 -26.18 -6.36 -15.97
C ASP A 338 -25.37 -7.52 -15.39
N CYS A 339 -24.36 -7.21 -14.55
CA CYS A 339 -23.59 -8.23 -13.84
C CYS A 339 -24.47 -9.02 -12.83
N ARG A 340 -25.36 -8.36 -12.09
CA ARG A 340 -26.27 -9.00 -11.11
C ARG A 340 -27.24 -9.97 -11.73
N THR A 341 -27.73 -9.65 -12.93
CA THR A 341 -28.71 -10.44 -13.68
C THR A 341 -28.08 -11.49 -14.59
N GLY A 342 -26.74 -11.52 -14.65
CA GLY A 342 -26.01 -12.52 -15.42
C GLY A 342 -25.81 -12.14 -16.91
N GLN A 343 -25.93 -10.88 -17.27
CA GLN A 343 -25.53 -10.40 -18.60
C GLN A 343 -24.01 -10.28 -18.68
N ILE A 344 -23.36 -11.43 -18.55
CA ILE A 344 -21.91 -11.64 -18.59
C ILE A 344 -21.67 -12.71 -19.65
N THR A 345 -20.88 -12.40 -20.67
CA THR A 345 -20.50 -13.39 -21.67
C THR A 345 -19.36 -14.28 -21.18
N ASP A 346 -19.24 -15.47 -21.76
CA ASP A 346 -18.12 -16.37 -21.43
C ASP A 346 -16.77 -15.76 -21.78
N GLU A 347 -16.72 -14.92 -22.81
CA GLU A 347 -15.51 -14.18 -23.21
C GLU A 347 -15.09 -13.16 -22.16
N GLU A 348 -16.03 -12.36 -21.62
CA GLU A 348 -15.75 -11.38 -20.55
C GLU A 348 -15.23 -12.07 -19.29
N LEU A 349 -15.86 -13.19 -18.89
CA LEU A 349 -15.43 -13.96 -17.73
C LEU A 349 -14.02 -14.55 -17.94
N ARG A 350 -13.77 -15.14 -19.09
CA ARG A 350 -12.47 -15.70 -19.45
C ARG A 350 -11.40 -14.63 -19.45
N SER A 351 -11.60 -13.50 -20.11
CA SER A 351 -10.67 -12.38 -20.18
C SER A 351 -10.32 -11.81 -18.81
N ALA A 352 -11.33 -11.68 -17.92
CA ALA A 352 -11.11 -11.21 -16.55
C ALA A 352 -10.25 -12.20 -15.74
N LYS A 353 -10.51 -13.51 -15.85
CA LYS A 353 -9.71 -14.55 -15.20
C LYS A 353 -8.27 -14.56 -15.70
N GLU A 354 -8.06 -14.55 -17.01
CA GLU A 354 -6.73 -14.52 -17.65
C GLU A 354 -5.92 -13.29 -17.22
N SER A 355 -6.56 -12.11 -17.19
CA SER A 355 -5.95 -10.87 -16.73
C SER A 355 -5.47 -10.99 -15.27
N LEU A 356 -6.31 -11.47 -14.38
CA LEU A 356 -5.96 -11.64 -12.97
C LEU A 356 -4.89 -12.72 -12.76
N ILE A 357 -4.96 -13.83 -13.49
CA ILE A 357 -3.94 -14.90 -13.48
C ILE A 357 -2.59 -14.34 -13.95
N SER A 358 -2.58 -13.52 -15.00
CA SER A 358 -1.34 -12.90 -15.49
C SER A 358 -0.72 -11.97 -14.44
N GLN A 359 -1.52 -11.16 -13.75
CA GLN A 359 -1.06 -10.30 -12.65
C GLN A 359 -0.48 -11.12 -11.49
N LEU A 360 -1.14 -12.23 -11.11
CA LEU A 360 -0.66 -13.11 -10.05
C LEU A 360 0.65 -13.81 -10.41
N ARG A 361 0.83 -14.19 -11.67
CA ARG A 361 2.11 -14.73 -12.16
C ARG A 361 3.23 -13.69 -12.09
N ALA A 362 2.95 -12.45 -12.50
CA ALA A 362 3.91 -11.36 -12.45
C ALA A 362 4.37 -11.01 -11.01
N THR A 363 3.64 -11.44 -9.97
CA THR A 363 4.09 -11.29 -8.57
C THR A 363 5.43 -11.97 -8.33
N HIS A 364 5.75 -13.03 -9.07
CA HIS A 364 7.02 -13.75 -8.93
C HIS A 364 8.18 -13.17 -9.75
N ASP A 365 7.95 -12.11 -10.52
CA ASP A 365 8.96 -11.57 -11.47
C ASP A 365 9.93 -10.58 -10.81
N SER A 366 9.60 -10.06 -9.64
CA SER A 366 10.49 -9.14 -8.92
C SER A 366 10.42 -9.30 -7.40
N PRO A 367 11.54 -9.06 -6.69
CA PRO A 367 11.55 -9.07 -5.23
C PRO A 367 10.53 -8.09 -4.61
N ALA A 368 10.36 -6.90 -5.22
CA ALA A 368 9.42 -5.89 -4.75
C ALA A 368 7.95 -6.35 -4.87
N ALA A 369 7.59 -7.06 -5.93
CA ALA A 369 6.24 -7.60 -6.10
C ALA A 369 5.95 -8.72 -5.10
N ILE A 370 6.93 -9.61 -4.86
CA ILE A 370 6.84 -10.66 -3.83
C ILE A 370 6.65 -10.02 -2.45
N GLU A 371 7.50 -9.05 -2.09
CA GLU A 371 7.42 -8.33 -0.83
C GLU A 371 6.06 -7.66 -0.66
N GLY A 372 5.60 -6.89 -1.65
CA GLY A 372 4.32 -6.19 -1.62
C GLY A 372 3.12 -7.12 -1.41
N TYR A 373 3.11 -8.28 -2.06
CA TYR A 373 2.07 -9.29 -1.86
C TYR A 373 2.05 -9.79 -0.42
N TYR A 374 3.20 -10.29 0.08
CA TYR A 374 3.25 -10.91 1.40
C TYR A 374 3.17 -9.89 2.55
N ALA A 375 3.66 -8.67 2.37
CA ALA A 375 3.47 -7.58 3.33
C ALA A 375 1.99 -7.21 3.48
N THR A 376 1.24 -7.19 2.37
CA THR A 376 -0.20 -6.99 2.43
C THR A 376 -0.91 -8.20 3.05
N ALA A 377 -0.59 -9.41 2.60
CA ALA A 377 -1.22 -10.64 3.06
C ALA A 377 -1.06 -10.86 4.57
N SER A 378 0.16 -10.62 5.11
CA SER A 378 0.45 -10.83 6.54
C SER A 378 -0.40 -9.96 7.46
N LEU A 379 -0.76 -8.75 7.04
CA LEU A 379 -1.52 -7.80 7.84
C LEU A 379 -3.02 -7.84 7.55
N SER A 380 -3.42 -8.19 6.33
CA SER A 380 -4.84 -8.22 5.93
C SER A 380 -5.56 -9.52 6.26
N GLY A 381 -4.81 -10.57 6.63
CA GLY A 381 -5.36 -11.90 6.90
C GLY A 381 -5.61 -12.75 5.64
N LEU A 382 -5.02 -12.36 4.50
CA LEU A 382 -5.02 -13.20 3.31
C LEU A 382 -4.06 -14.38 3.51
N SER A 383 -4.58 -15.60 3.54
CA SER A 383 -3.79 -16.82 3.80
C SER A 383 -3.31 -17.53 2.53
N MET A 384 -3.73 -17.06 1.34
CA MET A 384 -3.39 -17.69 0.06
C MET A 384 -2.00 -17.28 -0.40
N THR A 385 -1.24 -18.23 -0.97
CA THR A 385 -0.09 -17.90 -1.81
C THR A 385 -0.56 -17.38 -3.17
N PRO A 386 0.27 -16.65 -3.94
CA PRO A 386 -0.10 -16.25 -5.31
C PRO A 386 -0.55 -17.43 -6.18
N GLU A 387 0.06 -18.59 -5.99
CA GLU A 387 -0.29 -19.79 -6.74
C GLU A 387 -1.64 -20.41 -6.30
N ASP A 388 -1.94 -20.44 -5.00
CA ASP A 388 -3.25 -20.90 -4.51
C ASP A 388 -4.35 -19.92 -4.96
N TYR A 389 -4.05 -18.62 -4.95
CA TYR A 389 -4.97 -17.60 -5.44
C TYR A 389 -5.24 -17.79 -6.93
N ARG A 390 -4.20 -18.03 -7.74
CA ARG A 390 -4.33 -18.33 -9.17
C ARG A 390 -5.26 -19.52 -9.41
N ARG A 391 -5.04 -20.62 -8.70
CA ARG A 391 -5.90 -21.82 -8.80
C ARG A 391 -7.35 -21.51 -8.43
N ALA A 392 -7.56 -20.73 -7.37
CA ALA A 392 -8.90 -20.32 -6.95
C ALA A 392 -9.59 -19.46 -8.03
N VAL A 393 -8.87 -18.57 -8.72
CA VAL A 393 -9.40 -17.78 -9.85
C VAL A 393 -9.90 -18.69 -10.98
N GLU A 394 -9.17 -19.76 -11.29
CA GLU A 394 -9.57 -20.71 -12.34
C GLU A 394 -10.92 -21.37 -12.08
N THR A 395 -11.29 -21.58 -10.82
CA THR A 395 -12.55 -22.24 -10.43
C THR A 395 -13.77 -21.32 -10.34
N VAL A 396 -13.58 -19.99 -10.35
CA VAL A 396 -14.69 -19.04 -10.24
C VAL A 396 -15.67 -19.22 -11.40
N THR A 397 -16.95 -19.33 -11.08
CA THR A 397 -18.05 -19.48 -12.03
C THR A 397 -18.71 -18.13 -12.33
N LYS A 398 -19.60 -18.11 -13.32
CA LYS A 398 -20.44 -16.94 -13.62
C LYS A 398 -21.38 -16.63 -12.45
N GLU A 399 -21.92 -17.65 -11.82
CA GLU A 399 -22.81 -17.55 -10.65
C GLU A 399 -22.09 -16.92 -9.46
N ASP A 400 -20.81 -17.23 -9.25
CA ASP A 400 -19.99 -16.60 -8.21
C ASP A 400 -19.79 -15.11 -8.47
N VAL A 401 -19.53 -14.73 -9.73
CA VAL A 401 -19.41 -13.32 -10.14
C VAL A 401 -20.72 -12.56 -9.96
N MET A 402 -21.85 -13.20 -10.31
CA MET A 402 -23.18 -12.63 -10.07
C MET A 402 -23.47 -12.44 -8.57
N ALA A 403 -23.08 -13.39 -7.73
CA ALA A 403 -23.23 -13.29 -6.27
C ALA A 403 -22.38 -12.14 -5.71
N ALA A 404 -21.13 -11.98 -6.18
CA ALA A 404 -20.28 -10.86 -5.84
C ALA A 404 -20.93 -9.52 -6.22
N ALA A 405 -21.44 -9.38 -7.46
CA ALA A 405 -22.14 -8.19 -7.92
C ALA A 405 -23.38 -7.85 -7.08
N ARG A 406 -24.17 -8.87 -6.69
CA ARG A 406 -25.38 -8.71 -5.83
C ARG A 406 -25.05 -8.23 -4.43
N SER A 407 -23.87 -8.55 -3.90
CA SER A 407 -23.45 -8.14 -2.56
C SER A 407 -23.13 -6.65 -2.44
N LEU A 408 -22.86 -5.99 -3.57
CA LEU A 408 -22.50 -4.57 -3.61
C LEU A 408 -23.73 -3.67 -3.42
N ARG A 409 -23.58 -2.64 -2.58
CA ARG A 409 -24.56 -1.56 -2.41
C ARG A 409 -23.89 -0.23 -2.67
N LYS A 410 -24.50 0.64 -3.49
CA LYS A 410 -24.04 2.03 -3.66
C LYS A 410 -24.09 2.73 -2.31
N HIS A 411 -23.03 3.47 -2.00
CA HIS A 411 -22.89 4.17 -0.72
C HIS A 411 -22.72 5.68 -0.91
N THR A 412 -21.59 6.14 -1.40
CA THR A 412 -21.25 7.55 -1.51
C THR A 412 -20.90 7.90 -2.95
N VAL A 413 -21.30 9.10 -3.39
CA VAL A 413 -20.89 9.68 -4.65
C VAL A 413 -20.15 10.98 -4.36
N TYR A 414 -19.03 11.18 -5.02
CA TYR A 414 -18.26 12.41 -5.01
C TYR A 414 -18.04 12.90 -6.44
N PHE A 415 -18.32 14.17 -6.66
CA PHE A 415 -18.13 14.79 -7.96
C PHE A 415 -17.31 16.08 -7.84
N LEU A 416 -16.13 16.07 -8.43
CA LEU A 416 -15.32 17.26 -8.62
C LEU A 416 -15.74 17.94 -9.93
N LYS A 417 -16.33 19.12 -9.82
CA LYS A 417 -16.88 19.90 -10.95
C LYS A 417 -15.95 21.06 -11.29
N GLY A 418 -15.77 21.35 -12.58
CA GLY A 418 -15.11 22.55 -13.07
C GLY A 418 -15.89 23.82 -12.70
N VAL A 419 -15.18 24.89 -12.42
CA VAL A 419 -15.73 26.24 -12.35
C VAL A 419 -15.95 26.69 -13.78
N GLN A 420 -17.21 26.87 -14.20
CA GLN A 420 -17.55 27.48 -15.50
C GLN A 420 -17.39 28.99 -15.43
#